data_733a9babba3f5f053b6cc2709a5a1913
#
_entry.id   733a9babba3f5f053b6cc2709a5a1913
#
_cell.length_a   1.000
_cell.length_b   1.000
_cell.length_c   1.000
_cell.angle_alpha   90.00
_cell.angle_beta   90.00
_cell.angle_gamma   90.00
#
_symmetry.space_group_name_H-M   'P 1'
#
loop_
_entity.id
_entity.type
_entity.pdbx_description
1 polymer ?
#
loop_
_entity_poly.entity_id
_entity_poly.type
_entity_poly.pdbx_seq_one_letter_code
_entity_poly.pdbx_strand_id
1 'polypeptide(L)'
;MPVVIDSRAPAEVDAALGAAIRLRRRTLGISQEMLAVKCGVSFQQIQKYENGSNRISFSRLVQIATALHCRVNDLIDVLAGADEGGPKDLQLRLRMGLPGALELLEAFETLQPALRSALVEFARALAAKA
;
A
#
# COMPACT_ATOMS: atom_id res chain seq x y z
N MET A 1 -11.40 -10.40 -14.60
CA MET A 1 -11.81 -10.22 -13.20
C MET A 1 -12.57 -8.90 -13.07
N PRO A 2 -13.78 -8.95 -12.54
CA PRO A 2 -14.52 -7.70 -12.40
C PRO A 2 -13.77 -6.76 -11.43
N VAL A 3 -13.70 -5.51 -11.81
CA VAL A 3 -13.18 -4.47 -10.91
C VAL A 3 -14.21 -4.30 -9.80
N VAL A 4 -13.81 -4.60 -8.57
CA VAL A 4 -14.65 -4.33 -7.42
C VAL A 4 -14.53 -2.83 -7.13
N ILE A 5 -15.57 -2.09 -7.49
CA ILE A 5 -15.66 -0.67 -7.12
C ILE A 5 -16.12 -0.63 -5.67
N ASP A 6 -15.34 0.03 -4.82
CA ASP A 6 -15.74 0.25 -3.44
C ASP A 6 -17.02 1.08 -3.44
N SER A 7 -18.10 0.51 -2.93
CA SER A 7 -19.41 1.15 -2.90
C SER A 7 -19.57 2.14 -1.74
N ARG A 8 -18.54 2.29 -0.90
CA ARG A 8 -18.59 3.23 0.22
C ARG A 8 -18.70 4.66 -0.27
N ALA A 9 -19.53 5.45 0.41
CA ALA A 9 -19.64 6.88 0.13
C ALA A 9 -18.29 7.58 0.40
N PRO A 10 -17.95 8.65 -0.37
CA PRO A 10 -16.72 9.40 -0.13
C PRO A 10 -16.54 9.84 1.33
N ALA A 11 -17.62 10.22 2.01
CA ALA A 11 -17.57 10.60 3.42
C ALA A 11 -17.12 9.44 4.34
N GLU A 12 -17.49 8.22 4.03
CA GLU A 12 -17.07 7.04 4.79
C GLU A 12 -15.58 6.75 4.57
N VAL A 13 -15.09 6.93 3.36
CA VAL A 13 -13.67 6.78 3.03
C VAL A 13 -12.85 7.85 3.76
N ASP A 14 -13.30 9.09 3.73
CA ASP A 14 -12.63 10.19 4.43
C ASP A 14 -12.59 9.96 5.94
N ALA A 15 -13.67 9.46 6.52
CA ALA A 15 -13.74 9.12 7.95
C ALA A 15 -12.78 7.97 8.31
N ALA A 16 -12.72 6.94 7.48
CA ALA A 16 -11.83 5.80 7.70
C ALA A 16 -10.35 6.20 7.61
N LEU A 17 -10.01 7.03 6.63
CA LEU A 17 -8.64 7.57 6.50
C LEU A 17 -8.28 8.44 7.69
N GLY A 18 -9.19 9.32 8.10
CA GLY A 18 -8.99 10.17 9.28
C GLY A 18 -8.76 9.35 10.56
N ALA A 19 -9.51 8.28 10.73
CA ALA A 19 -9.34 7.37 11.86
C ALA A 19 -7.97 6.67 11.84
N ALA A 20 -7.49 6.28 10.67
CA ALA A 20 -6.17 5.67 10.50
C ALA A 20 -5.05 6.65 10.88
N ILE A 21 -5.17 7.89 10.45
CA ILE A 21 -4.22 8.97 10.82
C ILE A 21 -4.20 9.16 12.33
N ARG A 22 -5.37 9.24 12.94
CA ARG A 22 -5.51 9.42 14.40
C ARG A 22 -4.87 8.26 15.16
N LEU A 23 -5.14 7.04 14.74
CA LEU A 23 -4.57 5.85 15.38
C LEU A 23 -3.04 5.86 15.29
N ARG A 24 -2.48 6.13 14.13
CA ARG A 24 -1.03 6.20 13.94
C ARG A 24 -0.42 7.31 14.79
N ARG A 25 -1.06 8.48 14.80
CA ARG A 25 -0.61 9.61 15.62
C ARG A 25 -0.55 9.25 17.10
N ARG A 26 -1.61 8.65 17.61
CA ARG A 26 -1.69 8.23 19.02
C ARG A 26 -0.66 7.14 19.34
N THR A 27 -0.46 6.21 18.45
CA THR A 27 0.55 5.16 18.61
C THR A 27 1.94 5.75 18.78
N LEU A 28 2.24 6.83 18.06
CA LEU A 28 3.52 7.55 18.18
C LEU A 28 3.58 8.49 19.38
N GLY A 29 2.48 8.69 20.11
CA GLY A 29 2.43 9.56 21.26
C GLY A 29 2.50 11.04 20.95
N ILE A 30 2.18 11.46 19.72
CA ILE A 30 2.19 12.87 19.34
C ILE A 30 0.78 13.47 19.37
N SER A 31 0.71 14.76 19.72
CA SER A 31 -0.55 15.49 19.76
C SER A 31 -0.98 15.96 18.38
N GLN A 32 -2.25 16.32 18.26
CA GLN A 32 -2.77 16.96 17.04
C GLN A 32 -2.01 18.27 16.72
N GLU A 33 -1.66 19.02 17.75
CA GLU A 33 -0.90 20.26 17.62
C GLU A 33 0.49 20.01 17.05
N MET A 34 1.18 18.99 17.52
CA MET A 34 2.51 18.61 17.01
C MET A 34 2.42 18.17 15.56
N LEU A 35 1.40 17.38 15.21
CA LEU A 35 1.20 16.96 13.82
C LEU A 35 0.91 18.18 12.92
N ALA A 36 0.10 19.12 13.40
CA ALA A 36 -0.21 20.36 12.68
C ALA A 36 1.06 21.16 12.37
N VAL A 37 1.94 21.33 13.34
CA VAL A 37 3.20 22.02 13.16
C VAL A 37 4.07 21.33 12.11
N LYS A 38 4.17 20.00 12.17
CA LYS A 38 4.96 19.22 11.22
C LYS A 38 4.43 19.31 9.79
N CYS A 39 3.12 19.44 9.63
CA CYS A 39 2.47 19.53 8.32
C CYS A 39 2.27 20.98 7.83
N GLY A 40 2.58 21.97 8.64
CA GLY A 40 2.38 23.37 8.29
C GLY A 40 0.90 23.75 8.13
N VAL A 41 0.02 23.13 8.90
CA VAL A 41 -1.42 23.42 8.91
C VAL A 41 -1.88 23.79 10.31
N SER A 42 -3.12 24.29 10.41
CA SER A 42 -3.70 24.61 11.71
C SER A 42 -4.11 23.33 12.47
N PHE A 43 -4.16 23.45 13.79
CA PHE A 43 -4.69 22.41 14.67
C PHE A 43 -6.13 22.02 14.27
N GLN A 44 -6.98 23.00 13.99
CA GLN A 44 -8.34 22.76 13.54
C GLN A 44 -8.40 21.96 12.24
N GLN A 45 -7.44 22.19 11.34
CA GLN A 45 -7.37 21.43 10.09
C GLN A 45 -7.04 19.95 10.36
N ILE A 46 -6.13 19.66 11.27
CA ILE A 46 -5.83 18.28 11.66
C ILE A 46 -7.08 17.63 12.29
N GLN A 47 -7.81 18.33 13.14
CA GLN A 47 -9.06 17.81 13.71
C GLN A 47 -10.07 17.44 12.63
N LYS A 48 -10.21 18.29 11.60
CA LYS A 48 -11.13 18.05 10.49
C LYS A 48 -10.68 16.85 9.65
N TYR A 49 -9.39 16.67 9.43
CA TYR A 49 -8.87 15.50 8.74
C TYR A 49 -9.14 14.23 9.54
N GLU A 50 -8.87 14.23 10.84
CA GLU A 50 -9.04 13.04 11.68
C GLU A 50 -10.48 12.62 11.86
N ASN A 51 -11.42 13.58 11.86
CA ASN A 51 -12.85 13.25 11.97
C ASN A 51 -13.56 13.06 10.61
N GLY A 52 -12.85 13.22 9.51
CA GLY A 52 -13.40 13.03 8.17
C GLY A 52 -14.25 14.18 7.64
N SER A 53 -14.24 15.34 8.32
CA SER A 53 -15.00 16.51 7.88
C SER A 53 -14.46 17.15 6.61
N ASN A 54 -13.16 17.04 6.37
CA ASN A 54 -12.50 17.56 5.18
C ASN A 54 -11.75 16.46 4.46
N ARG A 55 -11.77 16.55 3.14
CA ARG A 55 -10.96 15.68 2.27
C ARG A 55 -9.50 16.06 2.36
N ILE A 56 -8.66 15.06 2.28
CA ILE A 56 -7.20 15.22 2.29
C ILE A 56 -6.72 15.08 0.86
N SER A 57 -6.02 16.12 0.34
CA SER A 57 -5.37 16.00 -0.96
C SER A 57 -4.27 14.94 -0.88
N PHE A 58 -3.92 14.36 -2.03
CA PHE A 58 -2.86 13.35 -2.05
C PHE A 58 -1.52 13.92 -1.54
N SER A 59 -1.17 15.13 -1.96
CA SER A 59 0.06 15.79 -1.50
C SER A 59 0.06 16.02 0.01
N ARG A 60 -1.10 16.39 0.57
CA ARG A 60 -1.23 16.54 2.02
C ARG A 60 -1.10 15.20 2.74
N LEU A 61 -1.67 14.15 2.17
CA LEU A 61 -1.55 12.80 2.71
C LEU A 61 -0.10 12.34 2.76
N VAL A 62 0.69 12.62 1.74
CA VAL A 62 2.13 12.33 1.73
C VAL A 62 2.84 13.07 2.87
N GLN A 63 2.51 14.35 3.08
CA GLN A 63 3.09 15.12 4.18
C GLN A 63 2.73 14.54 5.56
N ILE A 64 1.47 14.15 5.73
CA ILE A 64 0.99 13.54 6.98
C ILE A 64 1.71 12.21 7.21
N ALA A 65 1.82 11.36 6.20
CA ALA A 65 2.52 10.08 6.31
C ALA A 65 3.99 10.28 6.70
N THR A 66 4.66 11.23 6.07
CA THR A 66 6.05 11.57 6.39
C THR A 66 6.17 12.04 7.85
N ALA A 67 5.28 12.90 8.30
CA ALA A 67 5.26 13.39 9.69
C ALA A 67 4.99 12.27 10.70
N LEU A 68 4.25 11.25 10.29
CA LEU A 68 3.92 10.08 11.12
C LEU A 68 4.93 8.92 10.95
N HIS A 69 6.01 9.14 10.23
CA HIS A 69 7.05 8.12 9.99
C HIS A 69 6.48 6.82 9.41
N CYS A 70 5.55 6.94 8.47
CA CYS A 70 4.97 5.78 7.78
C CYS A 70 4.82 6.09 6.29
N ARG A 71 4.43 5.06 5.53
CA ARG A 71 4.14 5.22 4.11
C ARG A 71 2.66 5.53 3.93
N VAL A 72 2.32 6.18 2.81
CA VAL A 72 0.92 6.42 2.44
C VAL A 72 0.13 5.10 2.45
N ASN A 73 0.73 4.01 1.95
CA ASN A 73 0.08 2.71 1.93
C ASN A 73 -0.30 2.22 3.33
N ASP A 74 0.50 2.50 4.34
CA ASP A 74 0.18 2.11 5.73
C ASP A 74 -1.11 2.77 6.22
N LEU A 75 -1.40 3.97 5.75
CA LEU A 75 -2.62 4.69 6.12
C LEU A 75 -3.84 4.23 5.31
N ILE A 76 -3.66 3.91 4.02
CA ILE A 76 -4.78 3.55 3.15
C ILE A 76 -5.09 2.05 3.14
N ASP A 77 -4.21 1.20 3.63
CA ASP A 77 -4.45 -0.24 3.72
C ASP A 77 -5.68 -0.58 4.56
N VAL A 78 -6.02 0.28 5.51
CA VAL A 78 -7.24 0.16 6.30
C VAL A 78 -8.51 0.21 5.42
N LEU A 79 -8.44 0.88 4.26
CA LEU A 79 -9.55 0.97 3.32
C LEU A 79 -9.70 -0.30 2.48
N ALA A 80 -8.62 -1.04 2.33
CA ALA A 80 -8.57 -2.24 1.51
C ALA A 80 -9.21 -3.46 2.18
N GLY A 81 -9.43 -3.40 3.49
CA GLY A 81 -9.91 -4.54 4.27
C GLY A 81 -8.81 -5.56 4.56
N ALA A 82 -9.09 -6.46 5.48
CA ALA A 82 -8.12 -7.43 5.98
C ALA A 82 -7.70 -8.49 4.94
N ASP A 83 -8.39 -8.58 3.80
CA ASP A 83 -8.20 -9.65 2.83
C ASP A 83 -7.26 -9.30 1.67
N GLU A 84 -6.88 -8.04 1.49
CA GLU A 84 -6.10 -7.61 0.33
C GLU A 84 -4.58 -7.72 0.50
N GLY A 85 -4.08 -8.03 1.63
CA GLY A 85 -2.68 -8.44 1.82
C GLY A 85 -2.60 -9.93 2.13
N GLY A 86 -3.55 -10.70 1.60
CA GLY A 86 -3.78 -12.06 1.99
C GLY A 86 -2.72 -13.07 1.55
N PRO A 87 -3.03 -14.38 1.65
CA PRO A 87 -2.08 -15.46 1.41
C PRO A 87 -1.37 -15.40 0.05
N LYS A 88 -2.04 -14.89 -0.99
CA LYS A 88 -1.46 -14.77 -2.33
C LYS A 88 -0.31 -13.78 -2.40
N ASP A 89 -0.47 -12.64 -1.74
CA ASP A 89 0.58 -11.61 -1.71
C ASP A 89 1.80 -12.08 -0.92
N LEU A 90 1.56 -12.73 0.21
CA LEU A 90 2.63 -13.34 0.98
C LEU A 90 3.35 -14.42 0.17
N GLN A 91 2.61 -15.29 -0.52
CA GLN A 91 3.20 -16.31 -1.38
C GLN A 91 4.06 -15.69 -2.48
N LEU A 92 3.59 -14.63 -3.12
CA LEU A 92 4.37 -13.93 -4.14
C LEU A 92 5.67 -13.37 -3.56
N ARG A 93 5.63 -12.74 -2.43
CA ARG A 93 6.82 -12.22 -1.76
C ARG A 93 7.82 -13.33 -1.42
N LEU A 94 7.32 -14.45 -0.90
CA LEU A 94 8.16 -15.60 -0.59
C LEU A 94 8.81 -16.19 -1.82
N ARG A 95 8.06 -16.30 -2.93
CA ARG A 95 8.58 -16.79 -4.21
C ARG A 95 9.65 -15.85 -4.76
N MET A 96 9.43 -14.55 -4.70
CA MET A 96 10.42 -13.57 -5.17
C MET A 96 11.69 -13.56 -4.31
N GLY A 97 11.61 -14.04 -3.09
CA GLY A 97 12.77 -14.20 -2.19
C GLY A 97 13.60 -15.45 -2.45
N LEU A 98 13.16 -16.35 -3.34
CA LEU A 98 13.95 -17.54 -3.67
C LEU A 98 15.27 -17.14 -4.36
N PRO A 99 16.40 -17.78 -4.02
CA PRO A 99 17.66 -17.51 -4.71
C PRO A 99 17.52 -17.68 -6.21
N GLY A 100 17.92 -16.68 -6.99
CA GLY A 100 17.86 -16.68 -8.44
C GLY A 100 16.52 -16.22 -9.04
N ALA A 101 15.46 -16.07 -8.23
CA ALA A 101 14.15 -15.67 -8.75
C ALA A 101 14.17 -14.27 -9.39
N LEU A 102 14.78 -13.30 -8.73
CA LEU A 102 14.88 -11.94 -9.22
C LEU A 102 15.79 -11.86 -10.46
N GLU A 103 16.91 -12.54 -10.44
CA GLU A 103 17.83 -12.64 -11.55
C GLU A 103 17.16 -13.25 -12.78
N LEU A 104 16.37 -14.30 -12.57
CA LEU A 104 15.60 -14.93 -13.63
C LEU A 104 14.55 -13.98 -14.22
N LEU A 105 13.87 -13.23 -13.36
CA LEU A 105 12.88 -12.25 -13.80
C LEU A 105 13.53 -11.14 -14.63
N GLU A 106 14.66 -10.62 -14.20
CA GLU A 106 15.42 -9.61 -14.97
C GLU A 106 15.80 -10.12 -16.35
N ALA A 107 16.31 -11.34 -16.42
CA ALA A 107 16.63 -11.97 -17.70
C ALA A 107 15.39 -12.20 -18.57
N PHE A 108 14.29 -12.63 -17.97
CA PHE A 108 13.02 -12.86 -18.64
C PHE A 108 12.48 -11.58 -19.29
N GLU A 109 12.59 -10.45 -18.59
CA GLU A 109 12.12 -9.16 -19.08
C GLU A 109 12.84 -8.71 -20.36
N THR A 110 14.10 -9.12 -20.55
CA THR A 110 14.89 -8.77 -21.72
C THR A 110 14.61 -9.64 -22.95
N LEU A 111 13.91 -10.76 -22.77
CA LEU A 111 13.64 -11.70 -23.85
C LEU A 111 12.46 -11.26 -24.71
N GLN A 112 12.52 -11.61 -26.00
CA GLN A 112 11.37 -11.48 -26.89
C GLN A 112 10.28 -12.48 -26.48
N PRO A 113 8.98 -12.17 -26.75
CA PRO A 113 7.86 -13.01 -26.29
C PRO A 113 7.97 -14.50 -26.65
N ALA A 114 8.45 -14.82 -27.86
CA ALA A 114 8.62 -16.21 -28.29
C ALA A 114 9.66 -16.95 -27.42
N LEU A 115 10.72 -16.26 -27.03
CA LEU A 115 11.78 -16.83 -26.21
C LEU A 115 11.34 -16.97 -24.75
N ARG A 116 10.46 -16.07 -24.29
CA ARG A 116 9.84 -16.17 -22.95
C ARG A 116 9.04 -17.46 -22.82
N SER A 117 8.23 -17.78 -23.83
CA SER A 117 7.44 -19.00 -23.84
C SER A 117 8.33 -20.25 -23.84
N ALA A 118 9.39 -20.24 -24.65
CA ALA A 118 10.36 -21.33 -24.70
C ALA A 118 11.06 -21.52 -23.35
N LEU A 119 11.44 -20.43 -22.68
CA LEU A 119 12.07 -20.50 -21.36
C LEU A 119 11.13 -21.10 -20.31
N VAL A 120 9.86 -20.71 -20.31
CA VAL A 120 8.87 -21.27 -19.39
C VAL A 120 8.68 -22.77 -19.61
N GLU A 121 8.58 -23.22 -20.86
CA GLU A 121 8.47 -24.64 -21.20
C GLU A 121 9.70 -25.43 -20.76
N PHE A 122 10.89 -24.88 -20.98
CA PHE A 122 12.14 -25.50 -20.55
C PHE A 122 12.19 -25.63 -19.03
N ALA A 123 11.83 -24.57 -18.30
CA ALA A 123 11.81 -24.60 -16.84
C ALA A 123 10.81 -25.63 -16.30
N ARG A 124 9.63 -25.75 -16.90
CA ARG A 124 8.64 -26.76 -16.54
C ARG A 124 9.14 -28.17 -16.78
N ALA A 125 9.84 -28.40 -17.91
CA ALA A 125 10.41 -29.69 -18.23
C ALA A 125 11.50 -30.10 -17.22
N LEU A 126 12.33 -29.15 -16.81
CA LEU A 126 13.33 -29.38 -15.77
C LEU A 126 12.67 -29.73 -14.42
N ALA A 127 11.62 -29.00 -14.04
CA ALA A 127 10.90 -29.23 -12.79
C ALA A 127 10.24 -30.62 -12.77
N ALA A 128 9.76 -31.11 -13.89
CA ALA A 128 9.12 -32.42 -13.98
C ALA A 128 10.11 -33.59 -13.79
N LYS A 129 11.41 -33.36 -13.95
CA LYS A 129 12.46 -34.36 -13.78
C LYS A 129 13.08 -34.36 -12.37
N ALA A 130 12.70 -33.39 -11.58
CA ALA A 130 13.22 -33.26 -10.22
C ALA A 130 12.57 -34.25 -9.24
#